data_d47786b2b3894607aa1ed54dcd808956
#
_entry.id   d47786b2b3894607aa1ed54dcd808956
#
_cell.length_a   1.000
_cell.length_b   1.000
_cell.length_c   1.000
_cell.angle_alpha   90.00
_cell.angle_beta   90.00
_cell.angle_gamma   90.00
#
_symmetry.space_group_name_H-M   'P 1'
#
loop_
_entity.id
_entity.type
_entity.pdbx_description
1 polymer ?
#
loop_
_entity_poly.entity_id
_entity_poly.type
_entity_poly.pdbx_seq_one_letter_code
_entity_poly.pdbx_strand_id
1 'polypeptide(L)'
;MKLLPILFGASVLSMIHAIMPDHWIPIVMIGKTERWSRKEIFWITALIAIPHIISTILIGIIIGIIGYTLSSAHEFVMRIVAPLILVSLGLVYVFLDFKGHDQHSHGSFIKTSKFSNKSKFAIILPLATALFFSPCVAIGSYFFVAGTRGLSGIAMVSAIYLVVTILGMILMVYLGLKGIGNIKWSFLEQHEKGVTGMVLVALGILIYFMEV
;
A
#
# COMPACT_ATOMS: atom_id res chain seq x y z
N MET A 1 17.85 -16.98 6.00
CA MET A 1 16.75 -16.67 5.01
C MET A 1 17.30 -16.30 3.65
N LYS A 2 16.70 -16.81 2.61
CA LYS A 2 16.96 -16.30 1.26
C LYS A 2 16.24 -14.96 1.09
N LEU A 3 16.88 -13.95 0.54
CA LEU A 3 16.29 -12.62 0.33
C LEU A 3 15.11 -12.67 -0.67
N LEU A 4 15.15 -13.62 -1.60
CA LEU A 4 14.16 -13.78 -2.66
C LEU A 4 12.69 -13.88 -2.18
N PRO A 5 12.33 -14.69 -1.16
CA PRO A 5 10.97 -14.74 -0.64
C PRO A 5 10.47 -13.42 -0.08
N ILE A 6 11.36 -12.67 0.59
CA ILE A 6 11.02 -11.35 1.15
C ILE A 6 10.69 -10.37 0.02
N LEU A 7 11.53 -10.34 -1.02
CA LEU A 7 11.33 -9.47 -2.18
C LEU A 7 10.07 -9.86 -2.96
N PHE A 8 9.82 -11.15 -3.13
CA PHE A 8 8.62 -11.65 -3.77
C PHE A 8 7.36 -11.24 -2.99
N GLY A 9 7.33 -11.48 -1.69
CA GLY A 9 6.21 -11.11 -0.84
C GLY A 9 5.97 -9.60 -0.79
N ALA A 10 7.04 -8.80 -0.70
CA ALA A 10 6.95 -7.35 -0.78
C ALA A 10 6.38 -6.89 -2.13
N SER A 11 6.78 -7.52 -3.24
CA SER A 11 6.25 -7.22 -4.58
C SER A 11 4.75 -7.54 -4.68
N VAL A 12 4.33 -8.71 -4.20
CA VAL A 12 2.92 -9.13 -4.20
C VAL A 12 2.08 -8.16 -3.35
N LEU A 13 2.53 -7.83 -2.15
CA LEU A 13 1.80 -6.92 -1.27
C LEU A 13 1.73 -5.51 -1.85
N SER A 14 2.82 -5.00 -2.43
CA SER A 14 2.84 -3.70 -3.12
C SER A 14 1.89 -3.65 -4.32
N MET A 15 1.77 -4.76 -5.07
CA MET A 15 0.85 -4.86 -6.20
C MET A 15 -0.60 -4.84 -5.72
N ILE A 16 -0.93 -5.62 -4.69
CA ILE A 16 -2.27 -5.62 -4.09
C ILE A 16 -2.63 -4.24 -3.58
N HIS A 17 -1.71 -3.59 -2.87
CA HIS A 17 -1.90 -2.23 -2.39
C HIS A 17 -2.18 -1.23 -3.53
N ALA A 18 -1.44 -1.32 -4.64
CA ALA A 18 -1.65 -0.44 -5.78
C ALA A 18 -2.99 -0.68 -6.51
N ILE A 19 -3.55 -1.89 -6.42
CA ILE A 19 -4.86 -2.23 -7.00
C ILE A 19 -6.01 -1.64 -6.16
N MET A 20 -5.80 -1.35 -4.86
CA MET A 20 -6.85 -0.82 -3.98
C MET A 20 -7.46 0.47 -4.53
N PRO A 21 -8.78 0.56 -4.54
CA PRO A 21 -9.51 1.64 -5.24
C PRO A 21 -9.35 3.02 -4.61
N ASP A 22 -9.06 3.09 -3.33
CA ASP A 22 -8.92 4.32 -2.55
C ASP A 22 -7.84 5.28 -3.07
N HIS A 23 -6.81 4.73 -3.76
CA HIS A 23 -5.68 5.50 -4.28
C HIS A 23 -5.92 6.05 -5.68
N TRP A 24 -6.52 5.27 -6.59
CA TRP A 24 -6.61 5.64 -8.00
C TRP A 24 -8.01 6.09 -8.44
N ILE A 25 -9.11 5.62 -7.81
CA ILE A 25 -10.47 6.03 -8.17
C ILE A 25 -10.68 7.54 -8.01
N PRO A 26 -10.27 8.19 -6.90
CA PRO A 26 -10.42 9.63 -6.74
C PRO A 26 -9.74 10.41 -7.88
N ILE A 27 -8.55 9.97 -8.29
CA ILE A 27 -7.77 10.62 -9.34
C ILE A 27 -8.48 10.51 -10.69
N VAL A 28 -9.01 9.31 -11.02
CA VAL A 28 -9.77 9.09 -12.27
C VAL A 28 -11.05 9.89 -12.28
N MET A 29 -11.79 9.93 -11.17
CA MET A 29 -13.06 10.66 -11.08
C MET A 29 -12.85 12.16 -11.20
N ILE A 30 -11.90 12.73 -10.46
CA ILE A 30 -11.57 14.15 -10.53
C ILE A 30 -11.08 14.50 -11.92
N GLY A 31 -10.16 13.70 -12.50
CA GLY A 31 -9.62 13.92 -13.82
C GLY A 31 -10.69 13.94 -14.91
N LYS A 32 -11.71 13.08 -14.81
CA LYS A 32 -12.87 13.07 -15.72
C LYS A 32 -13.77 14.30 -15.52
N THR A 33 -14.06 14.65 -14.26
CA THR A 33 -14.92 15.80 -13.93
C THR A 33 -14.30 17.12 -14.36
N GLU A 34 -13.00 17.29 -14.12
CA GLU A 34 -12.24 18.48 -14.48
C GLU A 34 -11.73 18.47 -15.93
N ARG A 35 -12.10 17.45 -16.71
CA ARG A 35 -11.72 17.27 -18.12
C ARG A 35 -10.23 17.34 -18.38
N TRP A 36 -9.43 16.79 -17.46
CA TRP A 36 -7.98 16.73 -17.64
C TRP A 36 -7.61 15.80 -18.78
N SER A 37 -6.56 16.14 -19.50
CA SER A 37 -6.00 15.25 -20.53
C SER A 37 -5.40 14.00 -19.90
N ARG A 38 -5.33 12.90 -20.65
CA ARG A 38 -4.74 11.64 -20.16
C ARG A 38 -3.32 11.82 -19.64
N LYS A 39 -2.51 12.65 -20.34
CA LYS A 39 -1.13 12.94 -19.90
C LYS A 39 -1.12 13.65 -18.56
N GLU A 40 -1.99 14.62 -18.35
CA GLU A 40 -2.10 15.34 -17.07
C GLU A 40 -2.50 14.40 -15.95
N ILE A 41 -3.47 13.51 -16.17
CA ILE A 41 -3.90 12.53 -15.14
C ILE A 41 -2.73 11.63 -14.73
N PHE A 42 -1.92 11.13 -15.67
CA PHE A 42 -0.74 10.31 -15.34
C PHE A 42 0.31 11.08 -14.55
N TRP A 43 0.62 12.32 -14.93
CA TRP A 43 1.56 13.16 -14.18
C TRP A 43 1.05 13.48 -12.77
N ILE A 44 -0.23 13.79 -12.65
CA ILE A 44 -0.88 14.05 -11.37
C ILE A 44 -0.88 12.79 -10.50
N THR A 45 -1.12 11.62 -11.09
CA THR A 45 -1.03 10.33 -10.39
C THR A 45 0.36 10.13 -9.79
N ALA A 46 1.41 10.32 -10.58
CA ALA A 46 2.78 10.20 -10.10
C ALA A 46 3.09 11.23 -9.00
N LEU A 47 2.64 12.48 -9.17
CA LEU A 47 2.85 13.56 -8.21
C LEU A 47 2.15 13.30 -6.87
N ILE A 48 0.98 12.70 -6.88
CA ILE A 48 0.22 12.34 -5.68
C ILE A 48 0.77 11.06 -5.02
N ALA A 49 1.25 10.10 -5.82
CA ALA A 49 1.83 8.86 -5.33
C ALA A 49 3.15 9.08 -4.57
N ILE A 50 3.98 10.03 -5.00
CA ILE A 50 5.30 10.28 -4.41
C ILE A 50 5.23 10.58 -2.90
N PRO A 51 4.43 11.53 -2.40
CA PRO A 51 4.32 11.80 -0.97
C PRO A 51 3.86 10.58 -0.17
N HIS A 52 2.89 9.81 -0.68
CA HIS A 52 2.43 8.58 -0.06
C HIS A 52 3.54 7.53 0.06
N ILE A 53 4.28 7.32 -1.01
CA ILE A 53 5.38 6.36 -1.05
C ILE A 53 6.50 6.79 -0.10
N ILE A 54 6.85 8.08 -0.08
CA ILE A 54 7.87 8.63 0.82
C ILE A 54 7.47 8.41 2.27
N SER A 55 6.23 8.74 2.66
CA SER A 55 5.77 8.55 4.04
C SER A 55 5.80 7.08 4.46
N THR A 56 5.37 6.19 3.57
CA THR A 56 5.40 4.74 3.81
C THR A 56 6.83 4.20 3.95
N ILE A 57 7.75 4.63 3.07
CA ILE A 57 9.16 4.22 3.14
C ILE A 57 9.82 4.76 4.40
N LEU A 58 9.56 6.00 4.81
CA LEU A 58 10.13 6.58 6.03
C LEU A 58 9.72 5.77 7.27
N ILE A 59 8.44 5.45 7.41
CA ILE A 59 7.94 4.60 8.48
C ILE A 59 8.53 3.18 8.35
N GLY A 60 8.58 2.65 7.13
CA GLY A 60 9.17 1.36 6.83
C GLY A 60 10.64 1.27 7.24
N ILE A 61 11.44 2.30 6.98
CA ILE A 61 12.86 2.35 7.40
C ILE A 61 12.96 2.30 8.94
N ILE A 62 12.14 3.06 9.66
CA ILE A 62 12.12 3.03 11.13
C ILE A 62 11.82 1.61 11.63
N ILE A 63 10.79 0.98 11.08
CA ILE A 63 10.42 -0.42 11.43
C ILE A 63 11.54 -1.39 11.03
N GLY A 64 12.17 -1.20 9.88
CA GLY A 64 13.27 -2.02 9.40
C GLY A 64 14.52 -1.90 10.27
N ILE A 65 14.83 -0.72 10.81
CA ILE A 65 15.94 -0.51 11.76
C ILE A 65 15.65 -1.29 13.07
N ILE A 66 14.40 -1.29 13.53
CA ILE A 66 14.01 -2.13 14.68
C ILE A 66 14.26 -3.60 14.37
N GLY A 67 13.83 -4.09 13.20
CA GLY A 67 14.12 -5.45 12.74
C GLY A 67 15.63 -5.74 12.68
N TYR A 68 16.43 -4.81 12.21
CA TYR A 68 17.89 -4.93 12.16
C TYR A 68 18.51 -5.05 13.55
N THR A 69 18.10 -4.22 14.50
CA THR A 69 18.63 -4.28 15.88
C THR A 69 18.23 -5.56 16.60
N LEU A 70 17.02 -6.07 16.35
CA LEU A 70 16.58 -7.34 16.93
C LEU A 70 17.26 -8.56 16.30
N SER A 71 17.66 -8.49 15.02
CA SER A 71 18.30 -9.60 14.32
C SER A 71 19.69 -9.94 14.85
N SER A 72 20.37 -8.98 15.45
CA SER A 72 21.69 -9.20 16.07
C SER A 72 21.60 -10.06 17.34
N ALA A 73 20.41 -10.29 17.87
CA ALA A 73 20.24 -10.95 19.15
C ALA A 73 19.95 -12.46 19.06
N HIS A 74 19.23 -12.99 18.04
CA HIS A 74 18.95 -14.43 17.97
C HIS A 74 18.29 -14.92 16.67
N GLU A 75 18.74 -16.10 16.17
CA GLU A 75 18.11 -16.89 15.10
C GLU A 75 16.61 -17.18 15.38
N PHE A 76 16.23 -17.28 16.64
CA PHE A 76 14.85 -17.43 17.10
C PHE A 76 13.93 -16.28 16.65
N VAL A 77 14.41 -15.03 16.73
CA VAL A 77 13.61 -13.85 16.29
C VAL A 77 13.30 -13.94 14.80
N MET A 78 14.25 -14.41 14.01
CA MET A 78 14.10 -14.52 12.56
C MET A 78 13.18 -15.66 12.14
N ARG A 79 13.29 -16.79 12.82
CA ARG A 79 12.61 -18.03 12.44
C ARG A 79 11.16 -18.10 12.92
N ILE A 80 10.86 -17.44 14.04
CA ILE A 80 9.54 -17.48 14.66
C ILE A 80 8.89 -16.11 14.74
N VAL A 81 9.60 -15.08 15.22
CA VAL A 81 8.98 -13.79 15.51
C VAL A 81 8.54 -13.05 14.22
N ALA A 82 9.35 -13.07 13.17
CA ALA A 82 9.04 -12.36 11.95
C ALA A 82 7.81 -12.96 11.21
N PRO A 83 7.70 -14.29 10.98
CA PRO A 83 6.47 -14.89 10.44
C PRO A 83 5.27 -14.68 11.38
N LEU A 84 5.46 -14.75 12.69
CA LEU A 84 4.40 -14.56 13.67
C LEU A 84 3.83 -13.13 13.61
N ILE A 85 4.68 -12.13 13.45
CA ILE A 85 4.26 -10.73 13.26
C ILE A 85 3.39 -10.61 12.00
N LEU A 86 3.81 -11.20 10.88
CA LEU A 86 3.05 -11.18 9.63
C LEU A 86 1.69 -11.84 9.78
N VAL A 87 1.65 -13.04 10.36
CA VAL A 87 0.40 -13.78 10.59
C VAL A 87 -0.50 -13.04 11.57
N SER A 88 0.03 -12.55 12.70
CA SER A 88 -0.78 -11.84 13.69
C SER A 88 -1.34 -10.52 13.14
N LEU A 89 -0.53 -9.75 12.41
CA LEU A 89 -0.99 -8.53 11.75
C LEU A 89 -2.06 -8.85 10.70
N GLY A 90 -1.85 -9.89 9.89
CA GLY A 90 -2.83 -10.36 8.92
C GLY A 90 -4.16 -10.77 9.55
N LEU A 91 -4.11 -11.52 10.67
CA LEU A 91 -5.32 -11.90 11.42
C LEU A 91 -6.04 -10.67 12.00
N VAL A 92 -5.31 -9.69 12.52
CA VAL A 92 -5.89 -8.43 12.99
C VAL A 92 -6.62 -7.71 11.85
N TYR A 93 -6.02 -7.63 10.66
CA TYR A 93 -6.64 -7.01 9.50
C TYR A 93 -7.92 -7.76 9.05
N VAL A 94 -7.89 -9.10 9.01
CA VAL A 94 -9.09 -9.92 8.73
C VAL A 94 -10.17 -9.67 9.79
N PHE A 95 -9.81 -9.65 11.07
CA PHE A 95 -10.77 -9.42 12.15
C PHE A 95 -11.38 -8.02 12.13
N LEU A 96 -10.58 -7.01 11.78
CA LEU A 96 -11.06 -5.64 11.59
C LEU A 96 -12.02 -5.52 10.40
N ASP A 97 -11.84 -6.32 9.35
CA ASP A 97 -12.76 -6.39 8.22
C ASP A 97 -14.13 -6.94 8.64
N PHE A 98 -14.13 -8.03 9.42
CA PHE A 98 -15.38 -8.60 9.94
C PHE A 98 -16.13 -7.66 10.89
N LYS A 99 -15.43 -6.88 11.73
CA LYS A 99 -16.05 -5.88 12.61
C LYS A 99 -16.46 -4.60 11.89
N GLY A 100 -15.85 -4.28 10.78
CA GLY A 100 -16.00 -3.01 10.07
C GLY A 100 -17.29 -2.91 9.24
N HIS A 101 -18.15 -3.93 9.21
CA HIS A 101 -19.39 -3.90 8.43
C HIS A 101 -20.40 -2.82 8.89
N ASP A 102 -20.24 -2.25 10.08
CA ASP A 102 -21.19 -1.27 10.64
C ASP A 102 -20.77 0.21 10.51
N GLN A 103 -19.56 0.52 10.05
CA GLN A 103 -19.08 1.91 9.96
C GLN A 103 -18.20 2.18 8.74
N HIS A 104 -18.71 2.00 7.52
CA HIS A 104 -18.09 2.60 6.35
C HIS A 104 -18.59 4.03 6.12
N SER A 105 -18.24 4.88 7.04
CA SER A 105 -18.17 6.30 6.82
C SER A 105 -16.72 6.72 6.67
N HIS A 106 -15.97 6.11 5.72
CA HIS A 106 -14.88 6.83 5.11
C HIS A 106 -15.53 7.93 4.28
N GLY A 107 -15.69 9.03 4.99
CA GLY A 107 -16.29 10.22 4.48
C GLY A 107 -15.72 10.48 3.10
N SER A 108 -16.63 10.55 2.15
CA SER A 108 -16.45 11.27 0.92
C SER A 108 -15.70 12.57 1.22
N PHE A 109 -14.36 12.51 1.25
CA PHE A 109 -13.51 13.71 1.30
C PHE A 109 -13.70 14.56 0.05
N ILE A 110 -14.41 14.03 -0.91
CA ILE A 110 -14.84 14.71 -2.12
C ILE A 110 -16.35 14.90 -2.03
N LYS A 111 -16.81 15.84 -1.19
CA LYS A 111 -18.03 16.56 -1.55
C LYS A 111 -17.73 17.17 -2.91
N THR A 112 -18.40 16.68 -3.94
CA THR A 112 -18.44 17.26 -5.29
C THR A 112 -19.03 18.66 -5.24
N SER A 113 -18.36 19.56 -4.53
CA SER A 113 -18.54 20.99 -4.74
C SER A 113 -17.88 21.27 -6.09
N LYS A 114 -18.62 21.82 -7.03
CA LYS A 114 -18.13 22.29 -8.33
C LYS A 114 -16.79 23.00 -8.14
N PHE A 115 -15.69 22.30 -8.43
CA PHE A 115 -14.34 22.88 -8.43
C PHE A 115 -14.09 23.74 -9.68
N SER A 116 -15.14 24.04 -10.42
CA SER A 116 -15.19 24.67 -11.76
C SER A 116 -14.43 25.99 -11.92
N ASN A 117 -13.55 26.37 -11.02
CA ASN A 117 -12.63 27.52 -11.26
C ASN A 117 -11.42 27.53 -10.31
N LYS A 118 -11.10 26.39 -9.66
CA LYS A 118 -9.92 26.32 -8.79
C LYS A 118 -8.70 25.89 -9.58
N SER A 119 -7.55 26.46 -9.27
CA SER A 119 -6.26 26.00 -9.76
C SER A 119 -6.11 24.49 -9.53
N LYS A 120 -5.59 23.73 -10.49
CA LYS A 120 -5.30 22.29 -10.36
C LYS A 120 -4.55 21.98 -9.07
N PHE A 121 -3.66 22.88 -8.67
CA PHE A 121 -2.89 22.76 -7.44
C PHE A 121 -3.76 22.75 -6.17
N ALA A 122 -4.87 23.49 -6.16
CA ALA A 122 -5.81 23.51 -5.04
C ALA A 122 -6.58 22.19 -4.86
N ILE A 123 -6.57 21.31 -5.88
CA ILE A 123 -7.15 19.97 -5.83
C ILE A 123 -6.08 18.94 -5.49
N ILE A 124 -4.91 19.06 -6.10
CA ILE A 124 -3.80 18.09 -5.94
C ILE A 124 -3.24 18.12 -4.52
N LEU A 125 -3.04 19.31 -3.96
CA LEU A 125 -2.37 19.47 -2.66
C LEU A 125 -3.14 18.78 -1.50
N PRO A 126 -4.46 18.96 -1.31
CA PRO A 126 -5.19 18.25 -0.27
C PRO A 126 -5.15 16.73 -0.47
N LEU A 127 -5.24 16.25 -1.74
CA LEU A 127 -5.23 14.83 -2.03
C LEU A 127 -3.85 14.21 -1.75
N ALA A 128 -2.77 14.88 -2.15
CA ALA A 128 -1.40 14.48 -1.85
C ALA A 128 -1.12 14.49 -0.33
N THR A 129 -1.64 15.50 0.38
CA THR A 129 -1.51 15.59 1.84
C THR A 129 -2.27 14.47 2.54
N ALA A 130 -3.50 14.19 2.12
CA ALA A 130 -4.28 13.09 2.68
C ALA A 130 -3.58 11.74 2.51
N LEU A 131 -3.04 11.47 1.32
CA LEU A 131 -2.29 10.24 1.06
C LEU A 131 -0.94 10.20 1.80
N PHE A 132 -0.28 11.33 2.00
CA PHE A 132 0.94 11.39 2.81
C PHE A 132 0.68 10.96 4.27
N PHE A 133 -0.44 11.35 4.84
CA PHE A 133 -0.82 10.96 6.21
C PHE A 133 -1.53 9.62 6.31
N SER A 134 -1.64 8.88 5.22
CA SER A 134 -2.22 7.54 5.16
C SER A 134 -1.19 6.50 4.67
N PRO A 135 -0.07 6.28 5.41
CA PRO A 135 0.96 5.32 5.00
C PRO A 135 0.43 3.89 5.04
N CYS A 136 0.95 3.03 4.15
CA CYS A 136 0.63 1.62 4.14
C CYS A 136 1.34 0.88 5.29
N VAL A 137 0.63 0.66 6.40
CA VAL A 137 1.19 -0.03 7.58
C VAL A 137 1.49 -1.51 7.27
N ALA A 138 0.72 -2.13 6.38
CA ALA A 138 0.88 -3.55 6.04
C ALA A 138 2.28 -3.87 5.47
N ILE A 139 2.86 -2.99 4.64
CA ILE A 139 4.21 -3.19 4.10
C ILE A 139 5.30 -3.06 5.18
N GLY A 140 4.99 -2.40 6.30
CA GLY A 140 5.91 -2.27 7.44
C GLY A 140 6.40 -3.61 7.97
N SER A 141 5.56 -4.65 7.93
CA SER A 141 5.96 -6.01 8.30
C SER A 141 7.09 -6.56 7.42
N TYR A 142 7.08 -6.24 6.12
CA TYR A 142 8.15 -6.61 5.20
C TYR A 142 9.42 -5.79 5.42
N PHE A 143 9.30 -4.53 5.79
CA PHE A 143 10.44 -3.73 6.22
C PHE A 143 11.08 -4.30 7.47
N PHE A 144 10.28 -4.76 8.45
CA PHE A 144 10.79 -5.43 9.64
C PHE A 144 11.60 -6.67 9.28
N VAL A 145 11.01 -7.58 8.47
CA VAL A 145 11.68 -8.80 8.01
C VAL A 145 12.91 -8.49 7.15
N ALA A 146 12.84 -7.48 6.28
CA ALA A 146 13.98 -7.04 5.47
C ALA A 146 15.11 -6.45 6.33
N GLY A 147 14.76 -5.75 7.41
CA GLY A 147 15.72 -5.21 8.39
C GLY A 147 16.59 -6.29 9.00
N THR A 148 16.05 -7.48 9.23
CA THR A 148 16.85 -8.62 9.72
C THR A 148 17.96 -9.05 8.74
N ARG A 149 17.93 -8.58 7.50
CA ARG A 149 18.97 -8.76 6.46
C ARG A 149 19.93 -7.58 6.34
N GLY A 150 19.78 -6.61 7.21
CA GLY A 150 20.58 -5.40 7.22
C GLY A 150 20.01 -4.31 6.32
N LEU A 151 20.76 -3.24 6.20
CA LEU A 151 20.36 -2.06 5.43
C LEU A 151 20.12 -2.35 3.94
N SER A 152 20.83 -3.33 3.38
CA SER A 152 20.62 -3.76 1.99
C SER A 152 19.21 -4.34 1.78
N GLY A 153 18.70 -5.12 2.73
CA GLY A 153 17.33 -5.64 2.70
C GLY A 153 16.29 -4.52 2.72
N ILE A 154 16.46 -3.55 3.61
CA ILE A 154 15.58 -2.37 3.70
C ILE A 154 15.60 -1.59 2.38
N ALA A 155 16.78 -1.34 1.81
CA ALA A 155 16.92 -0.60 0.56
C ALA A 155 16.23 -1.33 -0.61
N MET A 156 16.38 -2.65 -0.71
CA MET A 156 15.74 -3.44 -1.76
C MET A 156 14.22 -3.45 -1.65
N VAL A 157 13.66 -3.61 -0.44
CA VAL A 157 12.21 -3.55 -0.23
C VAL A 157 11.69 -2.14 -0.53
N SER A 158 12.41 -1.09 -0.14
CA SER A 158 12.08 0.30 -0.50
C SER A 158 12.01 0.51 -2.01
N ALA A 159 13.02 0.02 -2.75
CA ALA A 159 13.06 0.15 -4.20
C ALA A 159 11.91 -0.61 -4.89
N ILE A 160 11.63 -1.85 -4.44
CA ILE A 160 10.52 -2.65 -4.96
C ILE A 160 9.19 -1.94 -4.69
N TYR A 161 8.96 -1.52 -3.44
CA TYR A 161 7.73 -0.83 -3.07
C TYR A 161 7.50 0.42 -3.93
N LEU A 162 8.55 1.24 -4.09
CA LEU A 162 8.49 2.45 -4.92
C LEU A 162 8.12 2.13 -6.37
N VAL A 163 8.84 1.21 -7.00
CA VAL A 163 8.63 0.89 -8.43
C VAL A 163 7.27 0.22 -8.65
N VAL A 164 6.94 -0.79 -7.85
CA VAL A 164 5.70 -1.56 -8.03
C VAL A 164 4.49 -0.69 -7.73
N THR A 165 4.53 0.16 -6.70
CA THR A 165 3.41 1.04 -6.35
C THR A 165 3.17 2.11 -7.40
N ILE A 166 4.22 2.80 -7.89
CA ILE A 166 4.06 3.82 -8.95
C ILE A 166 3.51 3.18 -10.22
N LEU A 167 4.12 2.09 -10.69
CA LEU A 167 3.68 1.42 -11.92
C LEU A 167 2.27 0.85 -11.78
N GLY A 168 1.96 0.26 -10.63
CA GLY A 168 0.65 -0.27 -10.32
C GLY A 168 -0.43 0.83 -10.31
N MET A 169 -0.20 1.95 -9.63
CA MET A 169 -1.13 3.08 -9.61
C MET A 169 -1.34 3.66 -11.02
N ILE A 170 -0.29 3.86 -11.82
CA ILE A 170 -0.40 4.34 -13.19
C ILE A 170 -1.21 3.36 -14.05
N LEU A 171 -0.96 2.06 -13.90
CA LEU A 171 -1.70 1.01 -14.59
C LEU A 171 -3.18 1.05 -14.21
N MET A 172 -3.51 1.14 -12.93
CA MET A 172 -4.90 1.17 -12.46
C MET A 172 -5.63 2.43 -12.91
N VAL A 173 -4.97 3.59 -12.90
CA VAL A 173 -5.51 4.82 -13.48
C VAL A 173 -5.76 4.67 -14.98
N TYR A 174 -4.82 4.08 -15.73
CA TYR A 174 -4.99 3.82 -17.16
C TYR A 174 -6.21 2.92 -17.44
N LEU A 175 -6.35 1.83 -16.68
CA LEU A 175 -7.48 0.91 -16.78
C LEU A 175 -8.81 1.60 -16.40
N GLY A 176 -8.81 2.41 -15.33
CA GLY A 176 -9.95 3.19 -14.89
C GLY A 176 -10.42 4.21 -15.93
N LEU A 177 -9.49 4.82 -16.66
CA LEU A 177 -9.80 5.73 -17.77
C LEU A 177 -10.37 5.01 -19.00
N LYS A 178 -10.00 3.74 -19.22
CA LYS A 178 -10.54 2.92 -20.32
C LYS A 178 -11.95 2.36 -20.08
N GLY A 179 -12.55 2.62 -18.93
CA GLY A 179 -13.93 2.21 -18.66
C GLY A 179 -14.09 0.98 -17.76
N ILE A 180 -12.99 0.41 -17.24
CA ILE A 180 -13.05 -0.63 -16.19
C ILE A 180 -13.70 -0.07 -14.90
N GLY A 181 -13.87 1.24 -14.79
CA GLY A 181 -14.64 1.89 -13.74
C GLY A 181 -16.14 1.54 -13.69
N ASN A 182 -16.66 0.80 -14.67
CA ASN A 182 -18.02 0.24 -14.62
C ASN A 182 -18.10 -1.09 -13.84
N ILE A 183 -16.97 -1.69 -13.49
CA ILE A 183 -16.91 -2.84 -12.59
C ILE A 183 -17.24 -2.32 -11.18
N LYS A 184 -18.16 -2.99 -10.51
CA LYS A 184 -18.47 -2.68 -9.12
C LYS A 184 -17.28 -3.08 -8.24
N TRP A 185 -16.34 -2.18 -8.09
CA TRP A 185 -15.19 -2.32 -7.17
C TRP A 185 -15.62 -2.28 -5.70
N SER A 186 -16.91 -2.08 -5.43
CA SER A 186 -17.48 -2.03 -4.09
C SER A 186 -17.10 -3.22 -3.21
N PHE A 187 -16.93 -4.40 -3.80
CA PHE A 187 -16.48 -5.58 -3.04
C PHE A 187 -15.04 -5.41 -2.53
N LEU A 188 -14.13 -4.95 -3.38
CA LEU A 188 -12.72 -4.75 -3.01
C LEU A 188 -12.55 -3.59 -2.01
N GLU A 189 -13.33 -2.54 -2.20
CA GLU A 189 -13.38 -1.38 -1.31
C GLU A 189 -13.95 -1.75 0.07
N GLN A 190 -14.96 -2.61 0.11
CA GLN A 190 -15.57 -3.09 1.35
C GLN A 190 -14.68 -4.08 2.10
N HIS A 191 -13.89 -4.90 1.40
CA HIS A 191 -13.05 -5.97 1.96
C HIS A 191 -11.55 -5.71 1.82
N GLU A 192 -11.14 -4.46 1.69
CA GLU A 192 -9.73 -4.06 1.56
C GLU A 192 -8.86 -4.64 2.66
N LYS A 193 -9.32 -4.50 3.92
CA LYS A 193 -8.63 -5.01 5.10
C LYS A 193 -8.56 -6.53 5.08
N GLY A 194 -9.66 -7.19 4.76
CA GLY A 194 -9.74 -8.64 4.68
C GLY A 194 -8.81 -9.23 3.63
N VAL A 195 -8.79 -8.66 2.43
CA VAL A 195 -7.90 -9.08 1.34
C VAL A 195 -6.43 -8.91 1.74
N THR A 196 -6.06 -7.73 2.25
CA THR A 196 -4.71 -7.45 2.73
C THR A 196 -4.31 -8.40 3.85
N GLY A 197 -5.22 -8.63 4.82
CA GLY A 197 -5.00 -9.53 5.93
C GLY A 197 -4.78 -10.98 5.49
N MET A 198 -5.60 -11.51 4.59
CA MET A 198 -5.41 -12.87 4.04
C MET A 198 -4.06 -13.03 3.34
N VAL A 199 -3.64 -12.02 2.57
CA VAL A 199 -2.34 -12.04 1.90
C VAL A 199 -1.20 -12.04 2.91
N LEU A 200 -1.27 -11.23 3.96
CA LEU A 200 -0.25 -11.20 5.02
C LEU A 200 -0.15 -12.55 5.73
N VAL A 201 -1.28 -13.19 6.06
CA VAL A 201 -1.31 -14.54 6.66
C VAL A 201 -0.66 -15.55 5.73
N ALA A 202 -1.07 -15.60 4.46
CA ALA A 202 -0.53 -16.53 3.48
C ALA A 202 0.98 -16.36 3.29
N LEU A 203 1.46 -15.12 3.22
CA LEU A 203 2.88 -14.80 3.07
C LEU A 203 3.68 -15.09 4.34
N GLY A 204 3.10 -14.86 5.52
CA GLY A 204 3.73 -15.23 6.79
C GLY A 204 3.91 -16.74 6.92
N ILE A 205 2.90 -17.51 6.56
CA ILE A 205 2.96 -18.98 6.52
C ILE A 205 4.00 -19.43 5.49
N LEU A 206 4.03 -18.85 4.30
CA LEU A 206 5.00 -19.20 3.27
C LEU A 206 6.44 -18.97 3.74
N ILE A 207 6.71 -17.83 4.39
CA ILE A 207 8.02 -17.50 4.91
C ILE A 207 8.44 -18.52 6.00
N TYR A 208 7.51 -18.89 6.89
CA TYR A 208 7.78 -19.88 7.91
C TYR A 208 8.22 -21.22 7.31
N PHE A 209 7.48 -21.76 6.32
CA PHE A 209 7.83 -23.02 5.67
C PHE A 209 9.09 -22.98 4.81
N MET A 210 9.49 -21.82 4.31
CA MET A 210 10.74 -21.69 3.55
C MET A 210 11.98 -21.59 4.44
N GLU A 211 11.83 -21.45 5.74
CA GLU A 211 12.90 -21.30 6.72
C GLU A 211 13.12 -22.54 7.60
N VAL A 212 12.13 -23.43 7.61
CA VAL A 212 12.28 -24.75 8.22
C VAL A 212 12.99 -25.69 7.26
#